data_7f8354322f78ea1239619fdf33bc2cf3
#
_entry.id   7f8354322f78ea1239619fdf33bc2cf3
#
_cell.length_a   1.000
_cell.length_b   1.000
_cell.length_c   1.000
_cell.angle_alpha   90.00
_cell.angle_beta   90.00
_cell.angle_gamma   90.00
#
_symmetry.space_group_name_H-M   'P 1'
#
loop_
_entity.id
_entity.type
_entity.pdbx_description
1 polymer ?
#
loop_
_entity_poly.entity_id
_entity_poly.type
_entity_poly.pdbx_seq_one_letter_code
_entity_poly.pdbx_strand_id
1 'polypeptide(L)'
;MKSLKPTAGLLFNFVLPLLLLGSVGVGVYMLGAQEKKGRKKPPPQVSVPVEVVRAMIHEGPLSISTTGVVVPFREVALAAEVSGRVIWKAENLLPGKYVQQGQELLRIDDRDYKLEVARLEQQVARAKADLLRSKVDQENAVAQVKLAKDTLALRTRDLERMEKLRANLASSEAEYDAAEKMLVDAKQALTTQENALRGLEAQATSLTTSRELAMIGLEQAKLDLSRTVIRAPFAGVIIENLVEANAHVQVGARVARIEDTSRVEVRCSLRKEDLEFLPSDGEAAGGLANSYHLPPVPATVKYTRAGRTYSWKAVLSRQDGLGMDQRTRTMPVRVLVNEPLASSIDAYDAGARSIALVRGMFVQVDLHCQPQQALLTIPEECLRPGKAVWLMEDDKLAIRPVQVVRIENRVAYIDSRNATLGPNHSVISSPVPGAREGLAVTTQVAKRGGAGPGGRGGARTGGRGGRAAASGSNLNNSRGANSLGARGVDGGRRGAGKKNREAVSTKPATAANAEGSDS
;
A
#
# COMPACT_ATOMS: atom_id res chain seq x y z
N MET A 1 117.15 -90.94 27.74
CA MET A 1 115.82 -91.42 28.12
C MET A 1 114.93 -90.21 28.41
N LYS A 2 113.84 -90.18 27.70
CA LYS A 2 112.66 -89.40 27.89
C LYS A 2 112.85 -87.90 27.81
N SER A 3 112.62 -87.30 26.76
CA SER A 3 111.51 -86.70 26.01
C SER A 3 110.55 -85.80 26.85
N LEU A 4 110.59 -84.55 26.59
CA LEU A 4 109.49 -83.67 26.80
C LEU A 4 109.33 -82.69 25.61
N LYS A 5 108.21 -82.78 24.99
CA LYS A 5 107.75 -82.10 23.84
C LYS A 5 107.02 -80.79 24.18
N PRO A 6 106.65 -80.06 23.18
CA PRO A 6 106.46 -78.61 23.16
C PRO A 6 105.03 -78.15 23.37
N THR A 7 104.87 -77.02 23.99
CA THR A 7 103.59 -76.33 24.24
C THR A 7 103.39 -75.05 23.40
N ALA A 8 104.03 -74.97 22.21
CA ALA A 8 103.89 -73.74 21.40
C ALA A 8 102.72 -73.74 20.40
N GLY A 9 102.08 -74.92 20.15
CA GLY A 9 100.97 -74.98 19.18
C GLY A 9 99.61 -74.62 19.64
N LEU A 10 99.40 -74.70 20.95
CA LEU A 10 98.03 -74.43 21.50
C LEU A 10 97.71 -72.92 21.65
N LEU A 11 98.69 -72.08 21.89
CA LEU A 11 98.53 -70.66 21.99
C LEU A 11 98.24 -69.96 20.68
N PHE A 12 98.84 -70.48 19.60
CA PHE A 12 98.64 -69.86 18.27
C PHE A 12 97.33 -70.27 17.64
N ASN A 13 96.75 -71.41 17.96
CA ASN A 13 95.51 -71.90 17.37
C ASN A 13 94.26 -71.38 18.06
N PHE A 14 94.34 -70.88 19.31
CA PHE A 14 93.20 -70.31 20.00
C PHE A 14 93.26 -68.80 20.09
N VAL A 15 94.36 -68.15 20.17
CA VAL A 15 94.53 -66.72 20.28
C VAL A 15 94.31 -66.01 18.96
N LEU A 16 94.76 -66.61 17.83
CA LEU A 16 94.58 -65.97 16.52
C LEU A 16 93.09 -65.91 16.09
N PRO A 17 92.30 -66.99 16.21
CA PRO A 17 90.92 -66.92 15.82
C PRO A 17 90.11 -66.02 16.80
N LEU A 18 90.52 -65.96 18.09
CA LEU A 18 89.84 -65.07 19.05
C LEU A 18 90.13 -63.61 18.74
N LEU A 19 91.31 -63.25 18.32
CA LEU A 19 91.70 -61.92 17.86
C LEU A 19 90.97 -61.53 16.55
N LEU A 20 90.84 -62.52 15.63
CA LEU A 20 90.08 -62.30 14.43
C LEU A 20 88.60 -62.12 14.68
N LEU A 21 88.04 -62.92 15.61
CA LEU A 21 86.64 -62.73 16.03
C LEU A 21 86.43 -61.38 16.77
N GLY A 22 87.42 -60.99 17.59
CA GLY A 22 87.39 -59.69 18.25
C GLY A 22 87.45 -58.48 17.27
N SER A 23 88.35 -58.64 16.22
CA SER A 23 88.46 -57.59 15.20
C SER A 23 87.18 -57.49 14.34
N VAL A 24 86.54 -58.63 14.02
CA VAL A 24 85.26 -58.65 13.30
C VAL A 24 84.15 -58.07 14.19
N GLY A 25 84.18 -58.40 15.51
CA GLY A 25 83.19 -57.82 16.47
C GLY A 25 83.33 -56.29 16.59
N VAL A 26 84.56 -55.80 16.64
CA VAL A 26 84.86 -54.34 16.65
C VAL A 26 84.50 -53.71 15.30
N GLY A 27 84.77 -54.38 14.20
CA GLY A 27 84.38 -53.93 12.84
C GLY A 27 82.88 -53.83 12.66
N VAL A 28 82.13 -54.85 13.14
CA VAL A 28 80.66 -54.83 13.12
C VAL A 28 80.08 -53.78 14.08
N TYR A 29 80.73 -53.60 15.24
CA TYR A 29 80.30 -52.53 16.19
C TYR A 29 80.59 -51.14 15.60
N MET A 30 81.73 -50.91 14.93
CA MET A 30 81.98 -49.63 14.27
C MET A 30 81.14 -49.40 13.02
N LEU A 31 80.80 -50.45 12.26
CA LEU A 31 79.83 -50.29 11.16
C LEU A 31 78.37 -50.12 11.66
N GLY A 32 78.00 -50.77 12.78
CA GLY A 32 76.69 -50.58 13.41
C GLY A 32 76.52 -49.26 14.11
N ALA A 33 77.63 -48.59 14.49
CA ALA A 33 77.60 -47.29 15.15
C ALA A 33 77.50 -46.08 14.17
N GLN A 34 77.60 -46.31 12.84
CA GLN A 34 77.54 -45.20 11.87
C GLN A 34 76.24 -44.98 11.14
N GLU A 35 75.11 -45.53 11.56
CA GLU A 35 73.87 -45.16 10.94
C GLU A 35 72.77 -44.78 11.96
N LYS A 36 72.99 -43.68 12.72
CA LYS A 36 71.91 -42.81 13.03
C LYS A 36 71.70 -41.83 11.89
N LYS A 37 71.08 -42.29 10.80
CA LYS A 37 70.49 -41.40 9.81
C LYS A 37 69.59 -40.46 10.55
N GLY A 38 69.97 -39.17 10.63
CA GLY A 38 69.10 -38.10 11.09
C GLY A 38 67.75 -38.23 10.40
N ARG A 39 66.69 -38.28 11.16
CA ARG A 39 65.32 -38.09 10.66
C ARG A 39 65.33 -36.89 9.74
N LYS A 40 65.20 -37.14 8.45
CA LYS A 40 64.96 -36.08 7.47
C LYS A 40 63.76 -35.34 7.99
N LYS A 41 63.98 -34.08 8.41
CA LYS A 41 62.83 -33.14 8.65
C LYS A 41 61.98 -33.25 7.40
N PRO A 42 60.62 -33.43 7.52
CA PRO A 42 59.73 -33.42 6.37
C PRO A 42 60.05 -32.14 5.58
N PRO A 43 60.05 -32.20 4.24
CA PRO A 43 60.29 -31.02 3.42
C PRO A 43 59.37 -29.89 3.91
N PRO A 44 59.84 -28.64 3.97
CA PRO A 44 58.99 -27.53 4.35
C PRO A 44 57.75 -27.60 3.46
N GLN A 45 56.59 -27.80 4.07
CA GLN A 45 55.33 -27.72 3.34
C GLN A 45 55.28 -26.31 2.78
N VAL A 46 55.34 -26.17 1.48
CA VAL A 46 55.19 -24.88 0.79
C VAL A 46 53.75 -24.42 1.06
N SER A 47 53.61 -23.62 2.07
CA SER A 47 52.31 -23.01 2.38
C SER A 47 52.06 -21.88 1.38
N VAL A 48 50.88 -21.88 0.78
CA VAL A 48 50.45 -20.83 -0.16
C VAL A 48 50.00 -19.62 0.65
N PRO A 49 50.57 -18.42 0.43
CA PRO A 49 50.10 -17.21 1.10
C PRO A 49 48.72 -16.84 0.60
N VAL A 50 47.77 -16.62 1.52
CA VAL A 50 46.38 -16.29 1.21
C VAL A 50 45.92 -15.06 1.98
N GLU A 51 45.06 -14.26 1.35
CA GLU A 51 44.32 -13.19 2.02
C GLU A 51 43.05 -13.76 2.57
N VAL A 52 42.71 -13.40 3.83
CA VAL A 52 41.53 -13.87 4.52
C VAL A 52 40.65 -12.71 4.94
N VAL A 53 39.32 -12.89 4.83
CA VAL A 53 38.31 -12.01 5.32
C VAL A 53 37.42 -12.76 6.34
N ARG A 54 37.04 -12.14 7.42
CA ARG A 54 36.16 -12.75 8.40
C ARG A 54 34.71 -12.68 7.96
N ALA A 55 33.98 -13.79 8.09
CA ALA A 55 32.54 -13.81 7.94
C ALA A 55 31.93 -13.06 9.14
N MET A 56 31.03 -12.10 8.85
CA MET A 56 30.35 -11.28 9.85
C MET A 56 28.87 -11.60 9.88
N ILE A 57 28.24 -11.54 11.04
CA ILE A 57 26.78 -11.60 11.15
C ILE A 57 26.20 -10.31 10.54
N HIS A 58 25.19 -10.45 9.72
CA HIS A 58 24.45 -9.30 9.23
C HIS A 58 23.50 -8.77 10.30
N GLU A 59 23.78 -7.59 10.79
CA GLU A 59 22.93 -6.88 11.75
C GLU A 59 22.19 -5.77 10.98
N GLY A 60 20.90 -5.94 10.76
CA GLY A 60 20.07 -4.90 10.16
C GLY A 60 19.08 -5.41 9.12
N PRO A 61 18.26 -4.51 8.56
CA PRO A 61 17.31 -4.86 7.52
C PRO A 61 18.02 -5.18 6.21
N LEU A 62 17.53 -6.21 5.54
CA LEU A 62 17.92 -6.51 4.17
C LEU A 62 17.12 -5.60 3.22
N SER A 63 17.80 -4.93 2.32
CA SER A 63 17.14 -4.08 1.32
C SER A 63 16.81 -4.88 0.07
N ILE A 64 15.54 -4.97 -0.29
CA ILE A 64 15.09 -5.58 -1.55
C ILE A 64 14.74 -4.47 -2.52
N SER A 65 15.56 -4.32 -3.55
CA SER A 65 15.35 -3.29 -4.58
C SER A 65 14.52 -3.85 -5.74
N THR A 66 13.45 -3.18 -6.08
CA THR A 66 12.63 -3.46 -7.27
C THR A 66 12.28 -2.14 -7.96
N THR A 67 11.70 -2.24 -9.14
CA THR A 67 11.22 -1.07 -9.88
C THR A 67 9.72 -1.14 -10.08
N GLY A 68 9.08 0.01 -10.18
CA GLY A 68 7.64 0.08 -10.36
C GLY A 68 7.16 1.36 -11.02
N VAL A 69 5.87 1.38 -11.30
CA VAL A 69 5.18 2.54 -11.88
C VAL A 69 4.22 3.11 -10.85
N VAL A 70 4.25 4.41 -10.71
CA VAL A 70 3.30 5.14 -9.84
C VAL A 70 1.91 5.10 -10.45
N VAL A 71 0.95 4.66 -9.66
CA VAL A 71 -0.47 4.61 -10.02
C VAL A 71 -1.29 5.35 -8.97
N PRO A 72 -2.47 5.86 -9.30
CA PRO A 72 -3.31 6.51 -8.32
C PRO A 72 -3.76 5.52 -7.24
N PHE A 73 -3.87 6.00 -6.01
CA PHE A 73 -4.49 5.24 -4.92
C PHE A 73 -5.97 5.01 -5.20
N ARG A 74 -6.66 6.06 -5.66
CA ARG A 74 -8.08 6.03 -5.98
C ARG A 74 -8.38 6.94 -7.15
N GLU A 75 -9.18 6.44 -8.07
CA GLU A 75 -9.71 7.17 -9.23
C GLU A 75 -11.22 6.96 -9.28
N VAL A 76 -11.98 8.04 -9.39
CA VAL A 76 -13.44 7.98 -9.42
C VAL A 76 -13.96 8.70 -10.66
N ALA A 77 -14.84 8.02 -11.39
CA ALA A 77 -15.62 8.62 -12.45
C ALA A 77 -16.90 9.20 -11.84
N LEU A 78 -17.04 10.51 -11.87
CA LEU A 78 -18.25 11.20 -11.46
C LEU A 78 -19.31 11.05 -12.54
N ALA A 79 -20.52 10.68 -12.15
CA ALA A 79 -21.66 10.56 -13.04
C ALA A 79 -22.82 11.44 -12.56
N ALA A 80 -23.65 11.90 -13.46
CA ALA A 80 -24.89 12.59 -13.14
C ALA A 80 -25.88 11.60 -12.51
N GLU A 81 -26.41 11.91 -11.35
CA GLU A 81 -27.42 11.10 -10.65
C GLU A 81 -28.85 11.50 -11.04
N VAL A 82 -28.99 12.69 -11.63
CA VAL A 82 -30.26 13.23 -12.12
C VAL A 82 -30.08 13.77 -13.54
N SER A 83 -31.15 13.85 -14.31
CA SER A 83 -31.13 14.35 -15.68
C SER A 83 -31.41 15.85 -15.73
N GLY A 84 -30.87 16.54 -16.74
CA GLY A 84 -31.15 17.94 -16.97
C GLY A 84 -30.06 18.64 -17.77
N ARG A 85 -30.27 19.94 -18.00
CA ARG A 85 -29.29 20.80 -18.68
C ARG A 85 -28.26 21.29 -17.67
N VAL A 86 -26.99 21.28 -18.02
CA VAL A 86 -25.91 21.90 -17.25
C VAL A 86 -26.00 23.42 -17.39
N ILE A 87 -26.30 24.11 -16.31
CA ILE A 87 -26.42 25.58 -16.28
C ILE A 87 -25.14 26.27 -15.81
N TRP A 88 -24.28 25.55 -15.10
CA TRP A 88 -23.03 26.09 -14.61
C TRP A 88 -21.96 24.99 -14.53
N LYS A 89 -20.73 25.37 -14.85
CA LYS A 89 -19.54 24.53 -14.81
C LYS A 89 -18.40 25.30 -14.18
N ALA A 90 -17.67 24.69 -13.27
CA ALA A 90 -16.50 25.30 -12.64
C ALA A 90 -15.39 25.55 -13.65
N GLU A 91 -14.72 26.70 -13.60
CA GLU A 91 -13.59 27.04 -14.48
C GLU A 91 -12.42 26.07 -14.32
N ASN A 92 -12.25 25.51 -13.13
CA ASN A 92 -11.20 24.52 -12.83
C ASN A 92 -11.63 23.06 -13.12
N LEU A 93 -12.80 22.81 -13.69
CA LEU A 93 -13.19 21.51 -14.21
C LEU A 93 -12.52 21.25 -15.57
N LEU A 94 -11.19 21.29 -15.57
CA LEU A 94 -10.33 21.06 -16.72
C LEU A 94 -9.25 20.02 -16.36
N PRO A 95 -8.83 19.16 -17.30
CA PRO A 95 -7.76 18.21 -17.06
C PRO A 95 -6.50 18.87 -16.51
N GLY A 96 -5.90 18.26 -15.48
CA GLY A 96 -4.71 18.77 -14.79
C GLY A 96 -4.97 19.84 -13.72
N LYS A 97 -6.21 20.28 -13.53
CA LYS A 97 -6.55 21.24 -12.46
C LYS A 97 -6.88 20.55 -11.16
N TYR A 98 -6.44 21.15 -10.06
CA TYR A 98 -6.70 20.68 -8.70
C TYR A 98 -8.05 21.20 -8.20
N VAL A 99 -8.77 20.35 -7.48
CA VAL A 99 -10.05 20.64 -6.85
C VAL A 99 -10.03 20.19 -5.40
N GLN A 100 -10.76 20.92 -4.54
CA GLN A 100 -10.89 20.59 -3.12
C GLN A 100 -12.08 19.66 -2.89
N GLN A 101 -12.06 18.92 -1.79
CA GLN A 101 -13.20 18.12 -1.36
C GLN A 101 -14.43 19.02 -1.12
N GLY A 102 -15.61 18.59 -1.61
CA GLY A 102 -16.87 19.32 -1.50
C GLY A 102 -17.01 20.49 -2.47
N GLN A 103 -15.96 20.83 -3.25
CA GLN A 103 -16.03 21.88 -4.26
C GLN A 103 -17.06 21.54 -5.31
N GLU A 104 -17.92 22.53 -5.63
CA GLU A 104 -18.90 22.41 -6.70
C GLU A 104 -18.19 22.38 -8.06
N LEU A 105 -18.49 21.37 -8.86
CA LEU A 105 -17.88 21.15 -10.17
C LEU A 105 -18.85 21.48 -11.30
N LEU A 106 -20.13 21.14 -11.11
CA LEU A 106 -21.15 21.27 -12.13
C LEU A 106 -22.52 21.42 -11.46
N ARG A 107 -23.39 22.25 -12.06
CA ARG A 107 -24.79 22.41 -11.65
C ARG A 107 -25.72 22.11 -12.81
N ILE A 108 -26.65 21.23 -12.57
CA ILE A 108 -27.76 20.88 -13.45
C ILE A 108 -28.93 21.84 -13.11
N ASP A 109 -29.76 22.17 -14.08
CA ASP A 109 -30.95 23.01 -13.91
C ASP A 109 -31.86 22.42 -12.83
N ASP A 110 -32.04 23.13 -11.76
CA ASP A 110 -32.72 22.69 -10.55
C ASP A 110 -34.19 23.18 -10.45
N ARG A 111 -34.66 23.94 -11.44
CA ARG A 111 -35.99 24.57 -11.40
C ARG A 111 -37.10 23.54 -11.28
N ASP A 112 -37.07 22.49 -12.09
CA ASP A 112 -38.10 21.46 -12.06
C ASP A 112 -38.08 20.68 -10.73
N TYR A 113 -36.90 20.41 -10.21
CA TYR A 113 -36.70 19.74 -8.91
C TYR A 113 -37.19 20.59 -7.75
N LYS A 114 -36.96 21.90 -7.78
CA LYS A 114 -37.50 22.85 -6.78
C LYS A 114 -39.04 22.91 -6.80
N LEU A 115 -39.64 22.91 -7.99
CA LEU A 115 -41.09 22.87 -8.15
C LEU A 115 -41.69 21.58 -7.60
N GLU A 116 -41.04 20.45 -7.85
CA GLU A 116 -41.45 19.15 -7.31
C GLU A 116 -41.37 19.11 -5.78
N VAL A 117 -40.30 19.61 -5.18
CA VAL A 117 -40.19 19.77 -3.71
C VAL A 117 -41.32 20.61 -3.18
N ALA A 118 -41.59 21.79 -3.78
CA ALA A 118 -42.66 22.66 -3.34
C ALA A 118 -44.04 21.99 -3.47
N ARG A 119 -44.28 21.23 -4.54
CA ARG A 119 -45.53 20.46 -4.71
C ARG A 119 -45.74 19.44 -3.58
N LEU A 120 -44.68 18.66 -3.27
CA LEU A 120 -44.72 17.64 -2.21
C LEU A 120 -44.80 18.24 -0.81
N GLU A 121 -44.22 19.42 -0.57
CA GLU A 121 -44.37 20.16 0.68
C GLU A 121 -45.84 20.51 0.93
N GLN A 122 -46.58 20.96 -0.11
CA GLN A 122 -48.02 21.22 -0.01
C GLN A 122 -48.81 19.92 0.23
N GLN A 123 -48.39 18.80 -0.36
CA GLN A 123 -49.04 17.51 -0.11
C GLN A 123 -48.85 17.04 1.36
N VAL A 124 -47.67 17.21 1.94
CA VAL A 124 -47.42 16.94 3.37
C VAL A 124 -48.22 17.87 4.26
N ALA A 125 -48.31 19.16 3.91
CA ALA A 125 -49.12 20.14 4.66
C ALA A 125 -50.61 19.75 4.67
N ARG A 126 -51.16 19.31 3.53
CA ARG A 126 -52.53 18.82 3.43
C ARG A 126 -52.75 17.58 4.30
N ALA A 127 -51.89 16.54 4.17
CA ALA A 127 -52.01 15.33 4.96
C ALA A 127 -51.94 15.62 6.49
N LYS A 128 -51.11 16.61 6.89
CA LYS A 128 -51.02 17.07 8.28
C LYS A 128 -52.31 17.75 8.75
N ALA A 129 -52.95 18.55 7.90
CA ALA A 129 -54.23 19.19 8.22
C ALA A 129 -55.36 18.17 8.37
N ASP A 130 -55.42 17.16 7.48
CA ASP A 130 -56.40 16.07 7.52
C ASP A 130 -56.24 15.25 8.84
N LEU A 131 -54.99 14.95 9.23
CA LEU A 131 -54.71 14.27 10.50
C LEU A 131 -55.11 15.12 11.72
N LEU A 132 -54.88 16.45 11.70
CA LEU A 132 -55.27 17.35 12.76
C LEU A 132 -56.81 17.38 12.92
N ARG A 133 -57.57 17.45 11.81
CA ARG A 133 -59.01 17.34 11.83
C ARG A 133 -59.49 16.04 12.47
N SER A 134 -58.93 14.91 12.05
CA SER A 134 -59.26 13.59 12.60
C SER A 134 -59.02 13.52 14.12
N LYS A 135 -57.96 14.18 14.64
CA LYS A 135 -57.68 14.25 16.08
C LYS A 135 -58.79 15.01 16.83
N VAL A 136 -59.27 16.13 16.30
CA VAL A 136 -60.38 16.88 16.88
C VAL A 136 -61.64 16.03 16.89
N ASP A 137 -61.91 15.29 15.82
CA ASP A 137 -63.07 14.38 15.76
C ASP A 137 -62.98 13.26 16.81
N GLN A 138 -61.77 12.70 17.03
CA GLN A 138 -61.50 11.71 18.10
C GLN A 138 -61.73 12.33 19.50
N GLU A 139 -61.24 13.53 19.77
CA GLU A 139 -61.41 14.21 21.05
C GLU A 139 -62.92 14.40 21.35
N ASN A 140 -63.74 14.81 20.36
CA ASN A 140 -65.18 14.91 20.47
C ASN A 140 -65.82 13.54 20.75
N ALA A 141 -65.43 12.48 20.07
CA ALA A 141 -65.93 11.13 20.29
C ALA A 141 -65.57 10.61 21.69
N VAL A 142 -64.37 10.86 22.19
CA VAL A 142 -63.98 10.54 23.58
C VAL A 142 -64.87 11.22 24.58
N ALA A 143 -65.25 12.51 24.38
CA ALA A 143 -66.15 13.22 25.22
C ALA A 143 -67.58 12.60 25.22
N GLN A 144 -68.09 12.17 24.03
CA GLN A 144 -69.34 11.44 23.89
C GLN A 144 -69.37 10.11 24.61
N VAL A 145 -68.27 9.29 24.47
CA VAL A 145 -68.11 8.02 25.20
C VAL A 145 -68.17 8.27 26.73
N LYS A 146 -67.50 9.32 27.21
CA LYS A 146 -67.50 9.67 28.61
C LYS A 146 -68.93 10.02 29.10
N LEU A 147 -69.68 10.84 28.34
CA LEU A 147 -71.05 11.16 28.65
C LEU A 147 -71.98 9.92 28.69
N ALA A 148 -71.84 9.04 27.75
CA ALA A 148 -72.58 7.77 27.71
C ALA A 148 -72.22 6.85 28.90
N LYS A 149 -70.94 6.82 29.35
CA LYS A 149 -70.49 6.08 30.55
C LYS A 149 -71.16 6.70 31.84
N ASP A 150 -71.15 8.00 31.94
CA ASP A 150 -71.78 8.68 33.08
C ASP A 150 -73.30 8.43 33.12
N THR A 151 -73.95 8.41 31.94
CA THR A 151 -75.37 8.06 31.81
C THR A 151 -75.62 6.60 32.22
N LEU A 152 -74.81 5.68 31.75
CA LEU A 152 -74.88 4.27 32.13
C LEU A 152 -74.75 4.07 33.66
N ALA A 153 -73.81 4.79 34.29
CA ALA A 153 -73.56 4.72 35.72
C ALA A 153 -74.81 5.28 36.52
N LEU A 154 -75.48 6.33 35.98
CA LEU A 154 -76.71 6.81 36.56
C LEU A 154 -77.82 5.78 36.46
N ARG A 155 -78.07 5.21 35.28
CA ARG A 155 -79.08 4.16 35.07
C ARG A 155 -78.86 2.91 35.89
N THR A 156 -77.60 2.50 36.09
CA THR A 156 -77.27 1.39 36.98
C THR A 156 -77.67 1.68 38.41
N ARG A 157 -77.38 2.87 38.92
CA ARG A 157 -77.82 3.27 40.29
C ARG A 157 -79.33 3.38 40.40
N ASP A 158 -80.05 3.82 39.36
CA ASP A 158 -81.51 3.87 39.33
C ASP A 158 -82.11 2.46 39.42
N LEU A 159 -81.56 1.50 38.63
CA LEU A 159 -81.99 0.09 38.72
C LEU A 159 -81.70 -0.54 40.10
N GLU A 160 -80.49 -0.36 40.66
CA GLU A 160 -80.18 -0.81 42.03
C GLU A 160 -81.13 -0.23 43.09
N ARG A 161 -81.56 1.04 42.94
CA ARG A 161 -82.53 1.64 43.80
C ARG A 161 -83.90 1.01 43.64
N MET A 162 -84.38 0.77 42.39
CA MET A 162 -85.67 0.11 42.13
C MET A 162 -85.67 -1.37 42.60
N GLU A 163 -84.56 -2.09 42.49
CA GLU A 163 -84.37 -3.42 43.01
C GLU A 163 -84.59 -3.45 44.56
N LYS A 164 -83.97 -2.52 45.28
CA LYS A 164 -84.12 -2.37 46.74
C LYS A 164 -85.59 -2.00 47.14
N LEU A 165 -86.30 -1.12 46.39
CA LEU A 165 -87.68 -0.74 46.62
C LEU A 165 -88.59 -1.96 46.33
N ARG A 166 -88.35 -2.73 45.29
CA ARG A 166 -89.12 -3.97 44.99
C ARG A 166 -88.96 -5.01 46.10
N ALA A 167 -87.74 -5.23 46.62
CA ALA A 167 -87.48 -6.13 47.75
C ALA A 167 -88.30 -5.71 49.00
N ASN A 168 -88.63 -4.39 49.18
CA ASN A 168 -89.44 -3.86 50.29
C ASN A 168 -90.91 -3.70 49.92
N LEU A 169 -91.39 -4.29 48.80
CA LEU A 169 -92.75 -4.21 48.30
C LEU A 169 -93.26 -2.73 48.06
N ALA A 170 -92.33 -1.83 47.79
CA ALA A 170 -92.60 -0.40 47.62
C ALA A 170 -92.53 0.13 46.17
N SER A 171 -92.36 -0.79 45.16
CA SER A 171 -92.40 -0.49 43.72
C SER A 171 -93.16 -1.58 42.94
N SER A 172 -93.77 -1.17 41.80
CA SER A 172 -94.42 -2.08 40.87
C SER A 172 -93.40 -2.82 39.96
N GLU A 173 -93.76 -3.99 39.44
CA GLU A 173 -92.94 -4.77 38.48
C GLU A 173 -92.72 -3.98 37.20
N ALA A 174 -93.74 -3.23 36.75
CA ALA A 174 -93.65 -2.35 35.58
C ALA A 174 -92.63 -1.23 35.73
N GLU A 175 -92.43 -0.66 36.94
CA GLU A 175 -91.41 0.36 37.22
C GLU A 175 -89.98 -0.25 37.20
N TYR A 176 -89.81 -1.47 37.71
CA TYR A 176 -88.56 -2.21 37.63
C TYR A 176 -88.19 -2.52 36.16
N ASP A 177 -89.11 -3.11 35.38
CA ASP A 177 -88.89 -3.45 33.96
C ASP A 177 -88.56 -2.19 33.14
N ALA A 178 -89.23 -1.03 33.47
CA ALA A 178 -88.88 0.25 32.82
C ALA A 178 -87.46 0.73 33.13
N ALA A 179 -86.98 0.54 34.37
CA ALA A 179 -85.60 0.88 34.75
C ALA A 179 -84.58 -0.07 34.10
N GLU A 180 -84.89 -1.37 34.01
CA GLU A 180 -84.06 -2.35 33.32
C GLU A 180 -83.95 -2.01 31.83
N LYS A 181 -85.04 -1.71 31.15
CA LYS A 181 -85.04 -1.25 29.76
C LYS A 181 -84.20 -0.01 29.57
N MET A 182 -84.29 1.00 30.46
CA MET A 182 -83.42 2.19 30.36
C MET A 182 -81.95 1.90 30.54
N LEU A 183 -81.59 0.90 31.36
CA LEU A 183 -80.18 0.40 31.48
C LEU A 183 -79.70 -0.26 30.19
N VAL A 184 -80.54 -1.10 29.58
CA VAL A 184 -80.19 -1.75 28.30
C VAL A 184 -80.02 -0.70 27.22
N ASP A 185 -80.91 0.28 27.13
CA ASP A 185 -80.81 1.40 26.16
C ASP A 185 -79.48 2.19 26.37
N ALA A 186 -79.12 2.46 27.64
CA ALA A 186 -77.87 3.15 27.96
C ALA A 186 -76.62 2.35 27.62
N LYS A 187 -76.67 1.01 27.81
CA LYS A 187 -75.60 0.12 27.39
C LYS A 187 -75.40 0.10 25.85
N GLN A 188 -76.55 0.04 25.13
CA GLN A 188 -76.52 0.08 23.66
C GLN A 188 -75.98 1.43 23.17
N ALA A 189 -76.38 2.56 23.77
CA ALA A 189 -75.84 3.89 23.45
C ALA A 189 -74.31 3.97 23.67
N LEU A 190 -73.82 3.46 24.82
CA LEU A 190 -72.35 3.39 25.06
C LEU A 190 -71.60 2.57 24.00
N THR A 191 -72.12 1.36 23.71
CA THR A 191 -71.46 0.49 22.69
C THR A 191 -71.41 1.18 21.31
N THR A 192 -72.47 1.93 20.95
CA THR A 192 -72.53 2.73 19.71
C THR A 192 -71.40 3.77 19.68
N GLN A 193 -71.22 4.56 20.77
CA GLN A 193 -70.21 5.59 20.85
C GLN A 193 -68.78 5.00 20.89
N GLU A 194 -68.58 3.87 21.59
CA GLU A 194 -67.30 3.18 21.61
C GLU A 194 -66.90 2.63 20.22
N ASN A 195 -67.91 2.13 19.46
CA ASN A 195 -67.65 1.67 18.07
C ASN A 195 -67.34 2.86 17.15
N ALA A 196 -68.00 4.00 17.31
CA ALA A 196 -67.70 5.22 16.57
C ALA A 196 -66.27 5.72 16.86
N LEU A 197 -65.87 5.71 18.14
CA LEU A 197 -64.49 6.09 18.53
C LEU A 197 -63.43 5.14 17.88
N ARG A 198 -63.65 3.82 17.95
CA ARG A 198 -62.73 2.84 17.28
C ARG A 198 -62.63 3.10 15.78
N GLY A 199 -63.74 3.47 15.12
CA GLY A 199 -63.74 3.85 13.70
C GLY A 199 -62.84 5.05 13.41
N LEU A 200 -62.92 6.11 14.26
CA LEU A 200 -62.07 7.29 14.14
C LEU A 200 -60.61 7.01 14.47
N GLU A 201 -60.30 6.13 15.42
CA GLU A 201 -58.94 5.70 15.72
C GLU A 201 -58.31 4.96 14.53
N ALA A 202 -59.06 4.07 13.88
CA ALA A 202 -58.62 3.39 12.67
C ALA A 202 -58.38 4.36 11.51
N GLN A 203 -59.28 5.37 11.36
CA GLN A 203 -59.11 6.42 10.36
C GLN A 203 -57.87 7.28 10.62
N ALA A 204 -57.60 7.67 11.88
CA ALA A 204 -56.41 8.44 12.23
C ALA A 204 -55.11 7.67 11.96
N THR A 205 -55.11 6.34 12.18
CA THR A 205 -53.99 5.47 11.82
C THR A 205 -53.74 5.50 10.32
N SER A 206 -54.78 5.38 9.49
CA SER A 206 -54.69 5.47 8.03
C SER A 206 -54.17 6.84 7.56
N LEU A 207 -54.63 7.93 8.15
CA LEU A 207 -54.16 9.29 7.84
C LEU A 207 -52.71 9.50 8.28
N THR A 208 -52.29 8.89 9.40
CA THR A 208 -50.87 8.91 9.84
C THR A 208 -49.98 8.26 8.81
N THR A 209 -50.33 7.06 8.35
CA THR A 209 -49.60 6.36 7.29
C THR A 209 -49.57 7.16 5.97
N SER A 210 -50.68 7.79 5.60
CA SER A 210 -50.74 8.66 4.41
C SER A 210 -49.80 9.87 4.53
N ARG A 211 -49.73 10.51 5.71
CA ARG A 211 -48.77 11.59 5.96
C ARG A 211 -47.33 11.12 5.87
N GLU A 212 -46.99 9.95 6.44
CA GLU A 212 -45.65 9.35 6.38
C GLU A 212 -45.24 9.07 4.94
N LEU A 213 -46.13 8.52 4.14
CA LEU A 213 -45.89 8.30 2.71
C LEU A 213 -45.61 9.61 1.96
N ALA A 214 -46.39 10.67 2.24
CA ALA A 214 -46.11 11.97 1.64
C ALA A 214 -44.76 12.57 2.09
N MET A 215 -44.36 12.35 3.35
CA MET A 215 -43.04 12.76 3.84
C MET A 215 -41.89 12.03 3.13
N ILE A 216 -42.03 10.73 2.93
CA ILE A 216 -41.02 9.91 2.17
C ILE A 216 -40.88 10.46 0.75
N GLY A 217 -42.02 10.78 0.09
CA GLY A 217 -41.99 11.40 -1.25
C GLY A 217 -41.24 12.73 -1.26
N LEU A 218 -41.48 13.58 -0.25
CA LEU A 218 -40.76 14.86 -0.10
C LEU A 218 -39.26 14.67 0.10
N GLU A 219 -38.84 13.73 0.95
CA GLU A 219 -37.43 13.45 1.17
C GLU A 219 -36.73 12.94 -0.12
N GLN A 220 -37.42 12.11 -0.90
CA GLN A 220 -36.92 11.68 -2.22
C GLN A 220 -36.68 12.87 -3.16
N ALA A 221 -37.67 13.77 -3.28
CA ALA A 221 -37.54 14.96 -4.10
C ALA A 221 -36.43 15.91 -3.65
N LYS A 222 -36.23 16.07 -2.33
CA LYS A 222 -35.13 16.85 -1.77
C LYS A 222 -33.78 16.21 -2.07
N LEU A 223 -33.68 14.87 -2.01
CA LEU A 223 -32.48 14.15 -2.39
C LEU A 223 -32.15 14.37 -3.87
N ASP A 224 -33.14 14.28 -4.76
CA ASP A 224 -32.95 14.51 -6.18
C ASP A 224 -32.57 15.97 -6.48
N LEU A 225 -33.14 16.94 -5.76
CA LEU A 225 -32.70 18.34 -5.81
C LEU A 225 -31.23 18.50 -5.35
N SER A 226 -30.81 17.81 -4.30
CA SER A 226 -29.41 17.88 -3.84
C SER A 226 -28.43 17.32 -4.88
N ARG A 227 -28.85 16.33 -5.67
CA ARG A 227 -28.08 15.67 -6.73
C ARG A 227 -27.92 16.53 -7.99
N THR A 228 -28.66 17.64 -8.10
CA THR A 228 -28.46 18.60 -9.20
C THR A 228 -27.11 19.32 -9.11
N VAL A 229 -26.45 19.31 -7.93
CA VAL A 229 -25.13 19.89 -7.70
C VAL A 229 -24.10 18.79 -7.55
N ILE A 230 -23.26 18.62 -8.57
CA ILE A 230 -22.18 17.63 -8.55
C ILE A 230 -20.95 18.24 -7.89
N ARG A 231 -20.47 17.60 -6.83
CA ARG A 231 -19.34 18.05 -6.03
C ARG A 231 -18.18 17.03 -6.07
N ALA A 232 -16.96 17.52 -5.85
CA ALA A 232 -15.79 16.66 -5.70
C ALA A 232 -15.89 15.83 -4.40
N PRO A 233 -15.84 14.48 -4.46
CA PRO A 233 -15.95 13.61 -3.28
C PRO A 233 -14.71 13.66 -2.38
N PHE A 234 -13.58 14.04 -2.93
CA PHE A 234 -12.29 14.22 -2.25
C PHE A 234 -11.45 15.27 -2.98
N ALA A 235 -10.40 15.73 -2.34
CA ALA A 235 -9.42 16.64 -2.94
C ALA A 235 -8.54 15.88 -3.94
N GLY A 236 -8.35 16.44 -5.14
CA GLY A 236 -7.60 15.73 -6.17
C GLY A 236 -7.44 16.51 -7.46
N VAL A 237 -6.98 15.84 -8.49
CA VAL A 237 -6.78 16.41 -9.83
C VAL A 237 -7.80 15.85 -10.80
N ILE A 238 -8.38 16.71 -11.62
CA ILE A 238 -9.25 16.30 -12.72
C ILE A 238 -8.41 15.66 -13.82
N ILE A 239 -8.73 14.42 -14.16
CA ILE A 239 -8.06 13.69 -15.25
C ILE A 239 -8.75 14.00 -16.58
N GLU A 240 -10.07 14.01 -16.55
CA GLU A 240 -10.90 14.10 -17.76
C GLU A 240 -12.19 14.86 -17.45
N ASN A 241 -12.59 15.72 -18.36
CA ASN A 241 -13.89 16.38 -18.35
C ASN A 241 -14.65 15.94 -19.60
N LEU A 242 -15.87 15.43 -19.41
CA LEU A 242 -16.70 14.83 -20.46
C LEU A 242 -17.93 15.65 -20.78
N VAL A 243 -18.20 16.76 -20.06
CA VAL A 243 -19.45 17.53 -20.20
C VAL A 243 -19.15 19.03 -20.26
N GLU A 244 -19.79 19.69 -21.20
CA GLU A 244 -19.70 21.14 -21.37
C GLU A 244 -20.94 21.87 -20.83
N ALA A 245 -20.79 23.16 -20.56
CA ALA A 245 -21.92 24.02 -20.18
C ALA A 245 -22.99 24.00 -21.29
N ASN A 246 -24.26 24.04 -20.90
CA ASN A 246 -25.44 23.90 -21.76
C ASN A 246 -25.67 22.51 -22.37
N ALA A 247 -24.82 21.52 -22.11
CA ALA A 247 -25.09 20.14 -22.49
C ALA A 247 -26.27 19.57 -21.68
N HIS A 248 -27.01 18.65 -22.27
CA HIS A 248 -28.02 17.88 -21.53
C HIS A 248 -27.40 16.57 -21.08
N VAL A 249 -27.49 16.26 -19.79
CA VAL A 249 -27.00 15.02 -19.19
C VAL A 249 -28.16 14.13 -18.77
N GLN A 250 -27.97 12.83 -18.91
CA GLN A 250 -28.91 11.81 -18.42
C GLN A 250 -28.37 11.15 -17.17
N VAL A 251 -29.23 10.48 -16.42
CA VAL A 251 -28.83 9.67 -15.26
C VAL A 251 -27.78 8.64 -15.67
N GLY A 252 -26.67 8.55 -14.94
CA GLY A 252 -25.55 7.66 -15.24
C GLY A 252 -24.53 8.20 -16.25
N ALA A 253 -24.79 9.37 -16.89
CA ALA A 253 -23.82 10.00 -17.79
C ALA A 253 -22.56 10.40 -17.03
N ARG A 254 -21.38 9.97 -17.51
CA ARG A 254 -20.09 10.35 -16.93
C ARG A 254 -19.83 11.84 -17.16
N VAL A 255 -19.49 12.54 -16.11
CA VAL A 255 -19.27 13.99 -16.11
C VAL A 255 -17.79 14.32 -16.12
N ALA A 256 -17.04 13.73 -15.21
CA ALA A 256 -15.61 13.96 -15.04
C ALA A 256 -14.97 12.74 -14.38
N ARG A 257 -13.64 12.67 -14.47
CA ARG A 257 -12.84 11.70 -13.74
C ARG A 257 -11.85 12.44 -12.85
N ILE A 258 -11.82 12.07 -11.57
CA ILE A 258 -10.98 12.69 -10.56
C ILE A 258 -10.04 11.66 -9.94
N GLU A 259 -8.79 12.03 -9.74
CA GLU A 259 -7.75 11.25 -9.09
C GLU A 259 -7.40 11.84 -7.74
N ASP A 260 -7.34 11.00 -6.73
CA ASP A 260 -6.92 11.35 -5.37
C ASP A 260 -5.40 11.57 -5.35
N THR A 261 -4.97 12.77 -4.98
CA THR A 261 -3.56 13.14 -4.88
C THR A 261 -3.02 13.14 -3.46
N SER A 262 -3.83 12.78 -2.47
CA SER A 262 -3.39 12.69 -1.07
C SER A 262 -2.46 11.50 -0.85
N ARG A 263 -2.62 10.45 -1.64
CA ARG A 263 -1.83 9.22 -1.61
C ARG A 263 -1.61 8.70 -3.01
N VAL A 264 -0.51 7.97 -3.18
CA VAL A 264 -0.26 7.24 -4.43
C VAL A 264 0.23 5.84 -4.10
N GLU A 265 0.05 4.93 -5.03
CA GLU A 265 0.60 3.58 -4.93
C GLU A 265 1.69 3.40 -6.00
N VAL A 266 2.69 2.60 -5.69
CA VAL A 266 3.65 2.12 -6.66
C VAL A 266 3.36 0.66 -6.94
N ARG A 267 3.02 0.37 -8.19
CA ARG A 267 2.86 -0.99 -8.67
C ARG A 267 4.23 -1.54 -9.03
N CYS A 268 4.69 -2.53 -8.31
CA CYS A 268 5.95 -3.22 -8.55
C CYS A 268 5.76 -4.72 -8.49
N SER A 269 6.80 -5.46 -8.87
CA SER A 269 6.77 -6.91 -8.92
C SER A 269 7.98 -7.47 -8.16
N LEU A 270 7.73 -8.39 -7.25
CA LEU A 270 8.75 -9.10 -6.47
C LEU A 270 9.01 -10.47 -7.09
N ARG A 271 10.27 -10.89 -7.13
CA ARG A 271 10.64 -12.23 -7.54
C ARG A 271 10.33 -13.24 -6.44
N LYS A 272 10.20 -14.51 -6.81
CA LYS A 272 9.92 -15.58 -5.84
C LYS A 272 10.97 -15.62 -4.72
N GLU A 273 12.23 -15.43 -5.06
CA GLU A 273 13.36 -15.44 -4.12
C GLU A 273 13.29 -14.28 -3.12
N ASP A 274 12.74 -13.14 -3.53
CA ASP A 274 12.57 -11.95 -2.68
C ASP A 274 11.43 -12.13 -1.66
N LEU A 275 10.47 -13.02 -1.93
CA LEU A 275 9.33 -13.28 -1.04
C LEU A 275 9.74 -14.02 0.24
N GLU A 276 10.84 -14.77 0.21
CA GLU A 276 11.35 -15.52 1.38
C GLU A 276 11.85 -14.59 2.50
N PHE A 277 12.09 -13.30 2.18
CA PHE A 277 12.53 -12.28 3.15
C PHE A 277 11.39 -11.44 3.70
N LEU A 278 10.21 -11.55 3.13
CA LEU A 278 9.05 -10.87 3.70
C LEU A 278 8.68 -11.57 5.01
N PRO A 279 8.31 -10.81 6.05
CA PRO A 279 7.80 -11.41 7.27
C PRO A 279 6.61 -12.30 6.91
N SER A 280 6.64 -13.56 7.31
CA SER A 280 5.43 -14.39 7.31
C SER A 280 4.66 -14.04 8.58
N ASP A 281 3.38 -13.74 8.47
CA ASP A 281 2.52 -13.68 9.65
C ASP A 281 2.59 -15.05 10.34
N GLY A 282 3.44 -15.11 11.37
CA GLY A 282 3.50 -16.28 12.22
C GLY A 282 2.12 -16.56 12.81
N GLU A 283 1.86 -17.78 13.19
CA GLU A 283 0.65 -18.41 13.76
C GLU A 283 -0.37 -17.53 14.54
N ALA A 284 -0.11 -16.21 14.69
CA ALA A 284 -0.92 -15.28 15.45
C ALA A 284 -2.20 -14.79 14.73
N ALA A 285 -2.34 -14.98 13.43
CA ALA A 285 -3.51 -14.57 12.68
C ALA A 285 -4.29 -15.80 12.18
N GLY A 286 -5.11 -16.36 13.06
CA GLY A 286 -5.91 -17.54 12.78
C GLY A 286 -6.82 -17.40 11.57
N GLY A 287 -6.61 -18.23 10.55
CA GLY A 287 -7.56 -18.50 9.49
C GLY A 287 -7.01 -18.32 8.07
N LEU A 288 -7.53 -19.13 7.15
CA LEU A 288 -7.22 -19.13 5.72
C LEU A 288 -7.40 -17.76 5.03
N ALA A 289 -8.20 -16.86 5.61
CA ALA A 289 -8.43 -15.52 5.09
C ALA A 289 -7.17 -14.61 5.13
N ASN A 290 -6.23 -14.87 6.04
CA ASN A 290 -5.03 -14.07 6.21
C ASN A 290 -3.84 -14.52 5.34
N SER A 291 -3.93 -15.68 4.70
CA SER A 291 -2.88 -16.21 3.82
C SER A 291 -2.61 -15.34 2.57
N TYR A 292 -3.53 -14.42 2.25
CA TYR A 292 -3.39 -13.47 1.14
C TYR A 292 -2.92 -12.08 1.57
N HIS A 293 -2.77 -11.84 2.88
CA HIS A 293 -2.25 -10.58 3.40
C HIS A 293 -0.74 -10.61 3.48
N LEU A 294 -0.12 -9.63 2.86
CA LEU A 294 1.30 -9.34 3.09
C LEU A 294 1.40 -8.42 4.31
N PRO A 295 2.27 -8.73 5.27
CA PRO A 295 2.52 -7.83 6.39
C PRO A 295 3.07 -6.50 5.88
N PRO A 296 2.75 -5.39 6.55
CA PRO A 296 3.26 -4.09 6.17
C PRO A 296 4.79 -4.05 6.36
N VAL A 297 5.52 -3.85 5.28
CA VAL A 297 6.98 -3.73 5.28
C VAL A 297 7.36 -2.28 4.96
N PRO A 298 8.18 -1.63 5.78
CA PRO A 298 8.71 -0.31 5.48
C PRO A 298 9.45 -0.31 4.14
N ALA A 299 9.24 0.74 3.35
CA ALA A 299 9.87 0.89 2.04
C ALA A 299 10.31 2.33 1.80
N THR A 300 11.24 2.49 0.89
CA THR A 300 11.67 3.80 0.38
C THR A 300 11.49 3.81 -1.13
N VAL A 301 10.71 4.75 -1.62
CA VAL A 301 10.56 5.00 -3.06
C VAL A 301 11.59 6.02 -3.48
N LYS A 302 12.36 5.75 -4.54
CA LYS A 302 13.42 6.62 -5.05
C LYS A 302 13.17 6.97 -6.51
N TYR A 303 13.39 8.23 -6.85
CA TYR A 303 13.33 8.73 -8.21
C TYR A 303 14.55 9.59 -8.50
N THR A 304 15.32 9.18 -9.51
CA THR A 304 16.53 9.92 -9.91
C THR A 304 16.25 10.74 -11.16
N ARG A 305 16.49 12.06 -11.07
CA ARG A 305 16.35 13.00 -12.18
C ARG A 305 17.54 13.95 -12.21
N ALA A 306 18.20 14.03 -13.33
CA ALA A 306 19.35 14.92 -13.55
C ALA A 306 20.44 14.78 -12.46
N GLY A 307 20.76 13.54 -12.06
CA GLY A 307 21.78 13.26 -11.03
C GLY A 307 21.35 13.48 -9.59
N ARG A 308 20.10 13.89 -9.36
CA ARG A 308 19.52 14.09 -8.03
C ARG A 308 18.55 12.95 -7.71
N THR A 309 18.63 12.40 -6.50
CA THR A 309 17.73 11.36 -6.03
C THR A 309 16.73 11.95 -5.03
N TYR A 310 15.47 11.81 -5.35
CA TYR A 310 14.33 12.14 -4.49
C TYR A 310 13.83 10.88 -3.85
N SER A 311 13.51 10.92 -2.56
CA SER A 311 13.02 9.77 -1.82
C SER A 311 11.75 10.08 -1.04
N TRP A 312 10.87 9.08 -0.94
CA TRP A 312 9.62 9.14 -0.18
C TRP A 312 9.54 7.92 0.73
N LYS A 313 9.03 8.13 1.94
CA LYS A 313 8.69 7.04 2.84
C LYS A 313 7.45 6.32 2.31
N ALA A 314 7.51 5.00 2.31
CA ALA A 314 6.46 4.16 1.79
C ALA A 314 6.30 2.89 2.63
N VAL A 315 5.22 2.16 2.39
CA VAL A 315 4.95 0.89 3.06
C VAL A 315 4.40 -0.10 2.04
N LEU A 316 4.93 -1.32 2.01
CA LEU A 316 4.31 -2.42 1.28
C LEU A 316 2.92 -2.65 1.86
N SER A 317 1.88 -2.45 1.05
CA SER A 317 0.48 -2.42 1.51
C SER A 317 -0.24 -3.73 1.26
N ARG A 318 -0.11 -4.26 0.06
CA ARG A 318 -0.87 -5.42 -0.38
C ARG A 318 -0.33 -6.05 -1.65
N GLN A 319 -0.78 -7.25 -1.92
CA GLN A 319 -0.63 -7.89 -3.22
C GLN A 319 -1.58 -7.25 -4.25
N ASP A 320 -1.15 -7.11 -5.50
CA ASP A 320 -1.95 -6.59 -6.61
C ASP A 320 -2.55 -7.75 -7.42
N GLY A 321 -3.69 -8.26 -6.97
CA GLY A 321 -4.39 -9.39 -7.58
C GLY A 321 -4.17 -10.72 -6.85
N LEU A 322 -4.62 -11.80 -7.45
CA LEU A 322 -4.55 -13.15 -6.89
C LEU A 322 -3.36 -13.92 -7.48
N GLY A 323 -2.30 -14.09 -6.68
CA GLY A 323 -1.20 -14.98 -7.00
C GLY A 323 -0.08 -14.37 -7.83
N MET A 324 0.76 -15.25 -8.39
CA MET A 324 1.92 -14.88 -9.19
C MET A 324 1.55 -14.73 -10.68
N ASP A 325 2.16 -13.77 -11.33
CA ASP A 325 2.13 -13.65 -12.79
C ASP A 325 2.84 -14.87 -13.40
N GLN A 326 2.10 -15.68 -14.16
CA GLN A 326 2.62 -16.94 -14.74
C GLN A 326 3.72 -16.70 -15.78
N ARG A 327 3.70 -15.57 -16.48
CA ARG A 327 4.65 -15.25 -17.54
C ARG A 327 5.99 -14.79 -16.97
N THR A 328 5.95 -13.93 -15.94
CA THR A 328 7.14 -13.34 -15.33
C THR A 328 7.62 -14.11 -14.10
N ARG A 329 6.77 -14.97 -13.53
CA ARG A 329 7.00 -15.68 -12.26
C ARG A 329 7.28 -14.73 -11.10
N THR A 330 6.67 -13.55 -11.14
CA THR A 330 6.78 -12.52 -10.11
C THR A 330 5.45 -12.31 -9.42
N MET A 331 5.48 -11.83 -8.19
CA MET A 331 4.31 -11.45 -7.42
C MET A 331 4.10 -9.93 -7.57
N PRO A 332 3.01 -9.50 -8.20
CA PRO A 332 2.69 -8.08 -8.26
C PRO A 332 2.26 -7.58 -6.88
N VAL A 333 2.82 -6.45 -6.46
CA VAL A 333 2.57 -5.84 -5.16
C VAL A 333 2.34 -4.33 -5.27
N ARG A 334 1.67 -3.77 -4.26
CA ARG A 334 1.40 -2.34 -4.13
C ARG A 334 2.12 -1.78 -2.92
N VAL A 335 2.90 -0.75 -3.16
CA VAL A 335 3.60 0.02 -2.14
C VAL A 335 2.93 1.38 -2.02
N LEU A 336 2.41 1.70 -0.85
CA LEU A 336 1.65 2.91 -0.56
C LEU A 336 2.59 4.04 -0.11
N VAL A 337 2.42 5.20 -0.71
CA VAL A 337 3.06 6.46 -0.32
C VAL A 337 1.99 7.42 0.19
N ASN A 338 2.00 7.73 1.49
CA ASN A 338 0.97 8.56 2.11
C ASN A 338 1.17 10.07 1.85
N GLU A 339 2.39 10.51 1.58
CA GLU A 339 2.74 11.92 1.39
C GLU A 339 3.52 12.10 0.08
N PRO A 340 2.84 12.03 -1.08
CA PRO A 340 3.53 12.10 -2.37
C PRO A 340 4.14 13.47 -2.68
N LEU A 341 3.74 14.53 -1.96
CA LEU A 341 4.26 15.88 -2.10
C LEU A 341 5.52 16.15 -1.25
N ALA A 342 5.76 15.32 -0.21
CA ALA A 342 6.86 15.48 0.73
C ALA A 342 8.05 14.60 0.32
N SER A 343 8.82 15.02 -0.69
CA SER A 343 10.08 14.34 -1.01
C SER A 343 11.21 14.80 -0.10
N SER A 344 12.03 13.87 0.38
CA SER A 344 13.36 14.16 0.92
C SER A 344 14.38 14.10 -0.23
N ILE A 345 15.36 14.98 -0.18
CA ILE A 345 16.43 15.09 -1.18
C ILE A 345 17.71 14.70 -0.50
N ASP A 346 18.54 13.87 -1.14
CA ASP A 346 19.86 13.52 -0.62
C ASP A 346 20.71 14.79 -0.42
N ALA A 347 21.33 14.88 0.73
CA ALA A 347 21.73 16.04 1.53
C ALA A 347 22.76 17.03 0.96
N TYR A 348 22.91 17.21 -0.32
CA TYR A 348 23.91 18.16 -0.84
C TYR A 348 23.37 19.48 -1.44
N ASP A 349 22.05 19.70 -1.46
CA ASP A 349 21.50 20.87 -2.13
C ASP A 349 20.32 21.51 -1.36
N ALA A 350 20.64 22.42 -0.45
CA ALA A 350 19.65 23.14 0.38
C ALA A 350 18.69 24.07 -0.44
N GLY A 351 18.81 24.09 -1.77
CA GLY A 351 17.99 24.90 -2.68
C GLY A 351 17.06 24.12 -3.60
N ALA A 352 17.06 22.79 -3.55
CA ALA A 352 16.24 21.99 -4.45
C ALA A 352 14.77 21.98 -4.00
N ARG A 353 13.86 22.27 -4.93
CA ARG A 353 12.42 22.19 -4.68
C ARG A 353 11.99 20.72 -4.58
N SER A 354 11.14 20.41 -3.60
CA SER A 354 10.42 19.14 -3.51
C SER A 354 9.70 18.86 -4.83
N ILE A 355 9.75 17.61 -5.29
CA ILE A 355 9.01 17.14 -6.46
C ILE A 355 7.87 16.26 -5.97
N ALA A 356 6.69 16.46 -6.53
CA ALA A 356 5.55 15.56 -6.28
C ALA A 356 5.76 14.22 -7.00
N LEU A 357 5.42 13.13 -6.32
CA LEU A 357 5.34 11.81 -6.91
C LEU A 357 4.01 11.69 -7.66
N VAL A 358 4.06 11.71 -9.00
CA VAL A 358 2.86 11.73 -9.83
C VAL A 358 2.70 10.45 -10.64
N ARG A 359 1.46 10.15 -11.01
CA ARG A 359 1.07 9.04 -11.86
C ARG A 359 1.97 8.90 -13.09
N GLY A 360 2.35 7.67 -13.42
CA GLY A 360 3.15 7.34 -14.60
C GLY A 360 4.66 7.46 -14.41
N MET A 361 5.13 7.98 -13.26
CA MET A 361 6.57 7.98 -12.97
C MET A 361 7.07 6.55 -12.77
N PHE A 362 8.24 6.26 -13.34
CA PHE A 362 8.96 5.01 -13.14
C PHE A 362 9.97 5.22 -12.01
N VAL A 363 9.86 4.42 -10.96
CA VAL A 363 10.59 4.61 -9.70
C VAL A 363 11.25 3.33 -9.23
N GLN A 364 12.30 3.47 -8.44
CA GLN A 364 12.90 2.38 -7.68
C GLN A 364 12.24 2.30 -6.31
N VAL A 365 12.00 1.09 -5.84
CA VAL A 365 11.41 0.79 -4.53
C VAL A 365 12.37 -0.10 -3.77
N ASP A 366 12.82 0.36 -2.62
CA ASP A 366 13.67 -0.40 -1.71
C ASP A 366 12.84 -0.81 -0.49
N LEU A 367 12.55 -2.11 -0.36
CA LEU A 367 11.84 -2.69 0.77
C LEU A 367 12.85 -3.02 1.88
N HIS A 368 12.58 -2.65 3.11
CA HIS A 368 13.43 -2.87 4.27
C HIS A 368 12.90 -4.07 5.06
N CYS A 369 13.32 -5.27 4.66
CA CYS A 369 12.89 -6.51 5.28
C CYS A 369 13.81 -6.88 6.44
N GLN A 370 13.27 -7.31 7.56
CA GLN A 370 14.06 -7.93 8.62
C GLN A 370 14.19 -9.42 8.30
N PRO A 371 15.42 -9.95 8.08
CA PRO A 371 15.60 -11.36 7.82
C PRO A 371 15.16 -12.17 9.05
N GLN A 372 14.32 -13.17 8.84
CA GLN A 372 13.88 -14.08 9.93
C GLN A 372 14.99 -14.98 10.44
N GLN A 373 16.12 -14.99 9.76
CA GLN A 373 17.25 -15.87 9.99
C GLN A 373 18.53 -15.06 10.07
N ALA A 374 19.45 -15.50 10.94
CA ALA A 374 20.76 -14.92 10.97
C ALA A 374 21.48 -15.17 9.64
N LEU A 375 21.89 -14.10 8.98
CA LEU A 375 22.66 -14.14 7.76
C LEU A 375 24.13 -13.83 8.04
N LEU A 376 25.01 -14.48 7.31
CA LEU A 376 26.43 -14.16 7.31
C LEU A 376 26.77 -13.38 6.04
N THR A 377 27.62 -12.37 6.17
CA THR A 377 28.13 -11.57 5.06
C THR A 377 29.56 -11.87 4.78
N ILE A 378 29.87 -12.08 3.48
CA ILE A 378 31.23 -12.17 2.97
C ILE A 378 31.32 -11.34 1.67
N PRO A 379 32.50 -10.83 1.28
CA PRO A 379 32.70 -10.25 -0.04
C PRO A 379 32.38 -11.27 -1.15
N GLU A 380 31.75 -10.81 -2.23
CA GLU A 380 31.41 -11.67 -3.38
C GLU A 380 32.63 -12.40 -3.95
N GLU A 381 33.82 -11.78 -3.92
CA GLU A 381 35.07 -12.34 -4.36
C GLU A 381 35.52 -13.61 -3.61
N CYS A 382 34.96 -13.83 -2.41
CA CYS A 382 35.20 -15.07 -1.63
C CYS A 382 34.35 -16.24 -2.12
N LEU A 383 33.32 -15.98 -2.95
CA LEU A 383 32.45 -17.01 -3.47
C LEU A 383 33.11 -17.71 -4.69
N ARG A 384 33.19 -19.04 -4.65
CA ARG A 384 33.79 -19.86 -5.70
C ARG A 384 32.72 -20.54 -6.57
N PRO A 385 33.07 -20.95 -7.81
CA PRO A 385 32.16 -21.72 -8.64
C PRO A 385 31.59 -22.94 -7.89
N GLY A 386 30.33 -23.24 -8.07
CA GLY A 386 29.61 -24.29 -7.33
C GLY A 386 29.04 -23.87 -5.98
N LYS A 387 28.91 -22.56 -5.71
CA LYS A 387 28.39 -22.01 -4.43
C LYS A 387 29.16 -22.54 -3.22
N ALA A 388 30.49 -22.53 -3.30
CA ALA A 388 31.39 -22.94 -2.23
C ALA A 388 32.27 -21.77 -1.77
N VAL A 389 32.73 -21.83 -0.54
CA VAL A 389 33.74 -20.93 0.03
C VAL A 389 34.95 -21.70 0.47
N TRP A 390 36.11 -21.06 0.45
CA TRP A 390 37.36 -21.63 0.95
C TRP A 390 37.60 -21.05 2.34
N LEU A 391 37.68 -21.93 3.32
CA LEU A 391 37.98 -21.58 4.70
C LEU A 391 39.42 -21.91 5.02
N MET A 392 40.00 -21.17 5.94
CA MET A 392 41.26 -21.53 6.57
C MET A 392 40.97 -22.15 7.93
N GLU A 393 41.16 -23.49 8.05
CA GLU A 393 41.01 -24.28 9.26
C GLU A 393 42.38 -24.94 9.58
N ASP A 394 42.95 -24.69 10.75
CA ASP A 394 44.23 -25.26 11.18
C ASP A 394 45.38 -25.11 10.14
N ASP A 395 45.53 -23.90 9.58
CA ASP A 395 46.49 -23.58 8.52
C ASP A 395 46.34 -24.42 7.25
N LYS A 396 45.14 -24.96 6.99
CA LYS A 396 44.77 -25.72 5.79
C LYS A 396 43.55 -25.14 5.13
N LEU A 397 43.49 -25.30 3.81
CA LEU A 397 42.34 -24.91 3.02
C LEU A 397 41.24 -25.97 3.15
N ALA A 398 40.05 -25.56 3.59
CA ALA A 398 38.83 -26.36 3.62
C ALA A 398 37.82 -25.81 2.62
N ILE A 399 37.25 -26.66 1.77
CA ILE A 399 36.23 -26.29 0.79
C ILE A 399 34.85 -26.60 1.39
N ARG A 400 34.06 -25.57 1.60
CA ARG A 400 32.73 -25.74 2.20
C ARG A 400 31.63 -25.24 1.26
N PRO A 401 30.61 -26.06 0.96
CA PRO A 401 29.44 -25.61 0.23
C PRO A 401 28.64 -24.66 1.11
N VAL A 402 28.11 -23.59 0.52
CA VAL A 402 27.30 -22.58 1.20
C VAL A 402 26.01 -22.31 0.46
N GLN A 403 24.96 -22.03 1.18
CA GLN A 403 23.70 -21.59 0.61
C GLN A 403 23.71 -20.07 0.50
N VAL A 404 24.01 -19.58 -0.70
CA VAL A 404 23.97 -18.16 -1.02
C VAL A 404 22.51 -17.76 -1.16
N VAL A 405 22.08 -16.86 -0.30
CA VAL A 405 20.72 -16.32 -0.27
C VAL A 405 20.59 -15.18 -1.27
N ARG A 406 21.55 -14.26 -1.28
CA ARG A 406 21.57 -13.09 -2.15
C ARG A 406 22.98 -12.57 -2.34
N ILE A 407 23.21 -11.89 -3.46
CA ILE A 407 24.41 -11.09 -3.70
C ILE A 407 23.95 -9.67 -4.00
N GLU A 408 24.43 -8.70 -3.23
CA GLU A 408 24.10 -7.29 -3.39
C GLU A 408 25.32 -6.42 -3.07
N ASN A 409 25.58 -5.41 -3.89
CA ASN A 409 26.71 -4.48 -3.70
C ASN A 409 28.06 -5.16 -3.45
N ARG A 410 28.33 -6.26 -4.15
CA ARG A 410 29.55 -7.10 -3.98
C ARG A 410 29.65 -7.78 -2.60
N VAL A 411 28.57 -7.93 -1.90
CA VAL A 411 28.46 -8.69 -0.65
C VAL A 411 27.54 -9.88 -0.88
N ALA A 412 28.02 -11.08 -0.54
CA ALA A 412 27.21 -12.29 -0.56
C ALA A 412 26.62 -12.54 0.84
N TYR A 413 25.31 -12.72 0.88
CA TYR A 413 24.55 -13.08 2.08
C TYR A 413 24.33 -14.59 2.10
N ILE A 414 24.74 -15.25 3.17
CA ILE A 414 24.77 -16.70 3.32
C ILE A 414 23.86 -17.09 4.49
N ASP A 415 23.05 -18.12 4.31
CA ASP A 415 22.21 -18.68 5.38
C ASP A 415 23.09 -19.35 6.45
N SER A 416 22.97 -18.91 7.71
CA SER A 416 23.75 -19.45 8.83
C SER A 416 23.24 -20.81 9.33
N ARG A 417 22.05 -21.26 8.94
CA ARG A 417 21.45 -22.53 9.42
C ARG A 417 22.17 -23.77 8.89
N ASN A 418 22.69 -23.73 7.68
CA ASN A 418 23.47 -24.80 7.09
C ASN A 418 24.96 -24.63 7.46
N ALA A 419 25.25 -24.71 8.73
CA ALA A 419 26.42 -24.25 9.44
C ALA A 419 27.77 -24.94 9.07
N THR A 420 28.15 -24.93 7.81
CA THR A 420 29.53 -25.15 7.39
C THR A 420 30.36 -23.87 7.53
N LEU A 421 29.71 -22.70 7.63
CA LEU A 421 30.32 -21.40 7.83
C LEU A 421 29.73 -20.75 9.10
N GLY A 422 30.54 -20.52 10.10
CA GLY A 422 30.17 -19.81 11.33
C GLY A 422 30.66 -18.36 11.36
N PRO A 423 30.16 -17.54 12.30
CA PRO A 423 30.68 -16.20 12.52
C PRO A 423 32.18 -16.26 12.88
N ASN A 424 32.93 -15.28 12.39
CA ASN A 424 34.38 -15.17 12.57
C ASN A 424 35.24 -16.22 11.88
N HIS A 425 34.69 -17.13 11.09
CA HIS A 425 35.52 -18.01 10.26
C HIS A 425 36.33 -17.18 9.24
N SER A 426 37.56 -17.58 9.04
CA SER A 426 38.47 -16.96 8.08
C SER A 426 38.19 -17.51 6.68
N VAL A 427 37.59 -16.70 5.82
CA VAL A 427 37.27 -17.01 4.44
C VAL A 427 38.38 -16.50 3.54
N ILE A 428 38.89 -17.31 2.63
CA ILE A 428 39.97 -16.96 1.70
C ILE A 428 39.42 -16.15 0.55
N SER A 429 39.89 -14.90 0.38
CA SER A 429 39.47 -13.99 -0.70
C SER A 429 40.39 -14.16 -1.93
N SER A 430 41.67 -14.39 -1.73
CA SER A 430 42.63 -14.52 -2.83
C SER A 430 42.44 -15.80 -3.68
N PRO A 431 42.73 -15.78 -4.98
CA PRO A 431 42.75 -16.99 -5.80
C PRO A 431 43.90 -17.89 -5.38
N VAL A 432 43.66 -19.18 -5.20
CA VAL A 432 44.67 -20.19 -4.86
C VAL A 432 44.82 -21.14 -6.04
N PRO A 433 45.97 -21.12 -6.76
CA PRO A 433 46.20 -22.06 -7.86
C PRO A 433 46.25 -23.50 -7.33
N GLY A 434 45.51 -24.42 -7.97
CA GLY A 434 45.48 -25.82 -7.57
C GLY A 434 44.81 -26.07 -6.22
N ALA A 435 43.85 -25.23 -5.80
CA ALA A 435 43.08 -25.36 -4.55
C ALA A 435 42.50 -26.78 -4.43
N ARG A 436 42.80 -27.44 -3.32
CA ARG A 436 42.27 -28.75 -2.95
C ARG A 436 42.12 -28.84 -1.43
N GLU A 437 41.26 -29.71 -0.98
CA GLU A 437 41.04 -29.95 0.44
C GLU A 437 42.36 -30.32 1.12
N GLY A 438 42.64 -29.67 2.26
CA GLY A 438 43.85 -29.93 3.06
C GLY A 438 45.15 -29.27 2.56
N LEU A 439 45.10 -28.39 1.56
CA LEU A 439 46.28 -27.63 1.09
C LEU A 439 46.78 -26.71 2.20
N ALA A 440 48.08 -26.75 2.54
CA ALA A 440 48.67 -25.86 3.54
C ALA A 440 48.65 -24.41 3.05
N VAL A 441 48.06 -23.51 3.85
CA VAL A 441 47.93 -22.08 3.57
C VAL A 441 48.47 -21.26 4.73
N THR A 442 48.95 -20.06 4.46
CA THR A 442 49.45 -19.14 5.49
C THR A 442 48.84 -17.76 5.26
N THR A 443 48.35 -17.14 6.34
CA THR A 443 47.74 -15.80 6.27
C THR A 443 48.77 -14.76 5.86
N GLN A 444 48.58 -14.10 4.75
CA GLN A 444 49.29 -12.90 4.40
C GLN A 444 48.47 -11.71 4.93
N VAL A 445 48.98 -11.04 5.95
CA VAL A 445 48.34 -9.79 6.46
C VAL A 445 48.43 -8.77 5.33
N ALA A 446 47.31 -8.45 4.72
CA ALA A 446 47.24 -7.39 3.72
C ALA A 446 47.78 -6.10 4.36
N LYS A 447 48.94 -5.66 3.92
CA LYS A 447 49.38 -4.27 4.15
C LYS A 447 48.37 -3.39 3.41
N ARG A 448 47.41 -2.86 4.11
CA ARG A 448 46.60 -1.70 3.66
C ARG A 448 47.62 -0.65 3.24
N GLY A 449 47.74 -0.40 1.95
CA GLY A 449 48.50 0.71 1.40
C GLY A 449 47.94 1.99 1.95
N GLY A 450 48.55 2.43 3.03
CA GLY A 450 48.38 3.76 3.56
C GLY A 450 48.98 4.71 2.53
N ALA A 451 48.14 5.41 1.80
CA ALA A 451 48.54 6.65 1.16
C ALA A 451 48.85 7.65 2.27
N GLY A 452 50.08 7.67 2.72
CA GLY A 452 50.62 8.72 3.57
C GLY A 452 51.04 9.92 2.72
N PRO A 453 50.75 11.11 3.10
CA PRO A 453 51.22 12.30 2.43
C PRO A 453 52.61 12.68 2.95
N GLY A 454 53.52 12.95 2.01
CA GLY A 454 54.61 13.88 2.29
C GLY A 454 55.95 13.31 2.69
N GLY A 455 56.86 13.33 1.79
CA GLY A 455 58.28 13.35 2.00
C GLY A 455 58.91 14.47 1.22
N ARG A 456 59.24 15.54 1.94
CA ARG A 456 60.09 16.64 1.54
C ARG A 456 61.51 16.11 1.22
N GLY A 457 62.13 16.72 0.25
CA GLY A 457 63.59 16.81 0.25
C GLY A 457 64.26 16.85 -1.08
N GLY A 458 64.87 17.96 -1.36
CA GLY A 458 66.01 17.97 -2.26
C GLY A 458 66.03 19.11 -3.28
N ALA A 459 66.62 20.19 -2.83
CA ALA A 459 67.03 21.36 -3.60
C ALA A 459 67.97 21.04 -4.78
N ARG A 460 67.91 21.83 -5.85
CA ARG A 460 69.04 22.63 -6.39
C ARG A 460 68.64 23.35 -7.70
N THR A 461 68.65 24.69 -7.58
CA THR A 461 69.51 25.67 -8.25
C THR A 461 69.36 25.90 -9.73
N GLY A 462 69.13 27.13 -10.05
CA GLY A 462 69.59 27.88 -11.21
C GLY A 462 68.45 28.18 -12.20
N GLY A 463 68.14 29.36 -12.46
CA GLY A 463 68.72 30.62 -12.58
C GLY A 463 67.90 31.46 -13.53
N ARG A 464 67.73 32.71 -13.14
CA ARG A 464 67.67 33.92 -14.00
C ARG A 464 66.64 33.98 -15.13
N GLY A 465 65.75 34.90 -14.99
CA GLY A 465 65.81 36.18 -15.66
C GLY A 465 64.48 36.64 -16.14
N GLY A 466 64.13 37.81 -15.66
CA GLY A 466 63.66 38.94 -16.44
C GLY A 466 62.18 39.25 -16.36
N ARG A 467 61.89 40.20 -15.47
CA ARG A 467 61.30 41.52 -15.77
C ARG A 467 60.08 41.47 -16.71
N ALA A 468 59.03 42.02 -16.39
CA ALA A 468 58.56 43.24 -15.81
C ALA A 468 57.23 43.61 -16.44
N ALA A 469 56.42 44.13 -15.64
CA ALA A 469 55.54 45.32 -15.73
C ALA A 469 54.14 44.99 -16.25
N ALA A 470 53.19 45.15 -15.45
CA ALA A 470 52.61 46.35 -14.84
C ALA A 470 51.35 46.81 -15.56
N SER A 471 50.42 47.12 -14.69
CA SER A 471 49.29 48.04 -14.83
C SER A 471 48.11 47.51 -15.66
N GLY A 472 46.94 47.72 -15.25
CA GLY A 472 46.30 48.57 -14.28
C GLY A 472 44.89 48.82 -14.72
N SER A 473 44.06 48.85 -13.71
CA SER A 473 42.91 49.78 -13.62
C SER A 473 41.80 49.66 -14.68
N ASN A 474 40.66 49.38 -14.26
CA ASN A 474 39.69 50.28 -13.60
C ASN A 474 38.55 50.74 -14.49
N LEU A 475 37.37 50.61 -13.90
CA LEU A 475 36.23 51.54 -13.97
C LEU A 475 35.29 51.46 -15.18
N ASN A 476 34.14 51.05 -14.89
CA ASN A 476 33.00 51.97 -14.60
C ASN A 476 32.01 52.19 -15.74
N ASN A 477 30.83 51.91 -15.45
CA ASN A 477 29.66 52.79 -15.43
C ASN A 477 28.81 52.95 -16.69
N SER A 478 27.59 52.78 -16.42
CA SER A 478 26.44 53.64 -16.70
C SER A 478 25.63 53.45 -17.98
N ARG A 479 24.38 53.19 -17.71
CA ARG A 479 23.20 54.05 -18.05
C ARG A 479 22.88 54.31 -19.51
N GLY A 480 21.59 54.14 -19.76
CA GLY A 480 20.81 54.88 -20.77
C GLY A 480 19.94 53.92 -21.55
N ALA A 481 18.68 53.77 -21.33
CA ALA A 481 17.56 54.71 -21.45
C ALA A 481 17.20 55.06 -22.91
N ASN A 482 15.90 54.87 -23.15
CA ASN A 482 15.09 55.53 -24.20
C ASN A 482 15.24 55.00 -25.63
N SER A 483 14.24 54.90 -26.43
CA SER A 483 12.86 55.39 -26.53
C SER A 483 12.33 55.12 -27.93
N LEU A 484 11.02 54.94 -28.03
CA LEU A 484 10.15 55.53 -29.07
C LEU A 484 10.31 55.15 -30.55
N GLY A 485 9.16 54.83 -31.11
CA GLY A 485 8.79 55.07 -32.50
C GLY A 485 8.05 53.90 -33.09
N ALA A 486 6.78 53.77 -33.11
CA ALA A 486 5.68 54.55 -33.70
C ALA A 486 5.62 54.46 -35.23
N ARG A 487 4.38 54.16 -35.67
CA ARG A 487 3.82 54.30 -37.03
C ARG A 487 4.08 53.13 -37.97
N GLY A 488 3.11 52.62 -38.68
CA GLY A 488 1.75 53.03 -39.01
C GLY A 488 1.34 52.44 -40.35
N VAL A 489 0.05 52.31 -40.53
CA VAL A 489 -0.67 52.52 -41.78
C VAL A 489 -0.46 51.40 -42.85
N ASP A 490 -1.39 50.77 -43.42
CA ASP A 490 -2.73 51.01 -43.94
C ASP A 490 -2.96 50.03 -45.08
N GLY A 491 -4.19 49.80 -45.37
CA GLY A 491 -4.70 49.43 -46.71
C GLY A 491 -4.89 47.93 -46.95
N GLY A 492 -6.02 47.37 -47.20
CA GLY A 492 -7.17 47.84 -47.87
C GLY A 492 -7.89 46.63 -48.46
N ARG A 493 -9.17 46.65 -48.30
CA ARG A 493 -10.27 46.45 -49.26
C ARG A 493 -10.43 45.15 -50.06
N ARG A 494 -11.66 44.60 -49.84
CA ARG A 494 -12.71 44.30 -50.82
C ARG A 494 -12.78 42.95 -51.52
N GLY A 495 -14.02 42.38 -51.43
CA GLY A 495 -14.70 41.59 -52.43
C GLY A 495 -15.45 40.42 -51.76
N ALA A 496 -16.72 40.41 -51.47
CA ALA A 496 -17.97 40.51 -52.20
C ALA A 496 -18.18 39.35 -53.19
N GLY A 497 -19.25 38.61 -52.93
CA GLY A 497 -19.89 37.71 -53.90
C GLY A 497 -20.53 36.51 -53.19
N LYS A 498 -21.75 36.52 -52.78
CA LYS A 498 -23.06 36.38 -53.43
C LYS A 498 -23.35 34.95 -53.93
N LYS A 499 -24.46 34.40 -53.34
CA LYS A 499 -25.58 33.63 -53.94
C LYS A 499 -25.32 32.20 -54.34
N ASN A 500 -26.14 31.21 -54.02
CA ASN A 500 -27.56 30.94 -54.21
C ASN A 500 -27.89 29.65 -53.47
N ARG A 501 -28.99 29.52 -52.72
CA ARG A 501 -30.32 28.97 -53.12
C ARG A 501 -30.22 27.60 -53.79
N GLU A 502 -30.76 26.57 -53.11
CA GLU A 502 -32.06 25.99 -53.48
C GLU A 502 -32.51 24.92 -52.49
N ALA A 503 -33.78 24.98 -52.20
CA ALA A 503 -34.63 24.11 -51.43
C ALA A 503 -35.19 22.98 -52.33
N VAL A 504 -35.46 21.81 -51.73
CA VAL A 504 -36.54 20.87 -52.09
C VAL A 504 -36.66 19.94 -50.89
N SER A 505 -37.64 19.98 -50.04
CA SER A 505 -39.01 19.53 -50.06
C SER A 505 -39.18 18.10 -50.59
N THR A 506 -39.54 17.19 -49.70
CA THR A 506 -40.72 16.33 -49.80
C THR A 506 -40.89 15.41 -48.58
N LYS A 507 -42.04 15.46 -47.98
CA LYS A 507 -42.77 14.48 -47.18
C LYS A 507 -43.78 13.81 -48.11
N PRO A 508 -44.62 12.80 -47.77
CA PRO A 508 -44.67 11.72 -46.78
C PRO A 508 -45.18 10.37 -47.38
N ALA A 509 -45.31 9.31 -46.56
CA ALA A 509 -46.34 8.26 -46.64
C ALA A 509 -46.10 7.26 -45.49
N THR A 510 -46.91 7.10 -44.53
CA THR A 510 -48.27 6.51 -44.34
C THR A 510 -48.34 5.00 -44.57
N ALA A 511 -48.96 4.36 -43.60
CA ALA A 511 -49.69 3.09 -43.54
C ALA A 511 -48.85 1.88 -43.09
N ALA A 512 -49.30 0.98 -42.29
CA ALA A 512 -50.52 0.64 -41.56
C ALA A 512 -50.37 -0.82 -41.14
N ASN A 513 -50.92 -1.17 -39.94
CA ASN A 513 -51.57 -2.47 -39.60
C ASN A 513 -50.70 -3.76 -39.70
N ALA A 514 -50.76 -4.72 -38.81
CA ALA A 514 -51.87 -5.36 -38.08
C ALA A 514 -51.30 -6.33 -37.07
N GLU A 515 -51.91 -6.44 -35.89
CA GLU A 515 -52.63 -7.60 -35.31
C GLU A 515 -51.88 -8.94 -35.17
N GLY A 516 -52.08 -9.50 -33.96
CA GLY A 516 -52.14 -10.93 -33.68
C GLY A 516 -51.34 -11.29 -32.44
N SER A 517 -51.91 -11.30 -31.30
CA SER A 517 -52.62 -12.30 -30.50
C SER A 517 -51.76 -13.50 -30.06
N ASP A 518 -51.94 -13.79 -28.79
CA ASP A 518 -51.93 -15.08 -28.09
C ASP A 518 -50.58 -15.75 -27.74
N SER A 519 -50.24 -15.78 -26.53
CA SER A 519 -50.43 -16.83 -25.50
C SER A 519 -49.81 -16.37 -24.20
#